data_46aa256cf26d1546041b9569f2820f69
#
_entry.id   46aa256cf26d1546041b9569f2820f69
#
_cell.length_a   1.000
_cell.length_b   1.000
_cell.length_c   1.000
_cell.angle_alpha   90.00
_cell.angle_beta   90.00
_cell.angle_gamma   90.00
#
_symmetry.space_group_name_H-M   'P 1'
#
loop_
_entity.id
_entity.type
_entity.pdbx_description
1 polymer ?
#
loop_
_entity_poly.entity_id
_entity_poly.type
_entity_poly.pdbx_seq_one_letter_code
_entity_poly.pdbx_strand_id
1 'polypeptide(L)'
;NPDVQPDAANGTVDINWNLESKANDQIEFSAGWGQTGVIGKLSLKFTNFSIANLFRKNDNYRGILPQGDGQTLTISGQTNGSYYQSYSVSFFDPWFGGKRPNSFSVSAFYSVQTDISSNYYNSAYMNNYWNYYSGYGSYYNNYYNNYESYYDPDKSIQMYGLSLGWGKRLRWPDDYFTLSAELSFQRFILKDWSYLY
;
A
#
# COMPACT_ATOMS: atom_id res chain seq x y z
N ASN A 1 -5.42 -25.92 20.40
CA ASN A 1 -4.69 -26.39 21.59
C ASN A 1 -4.20 -27.80 21.32
N PRO A 2 -2.94 -28.13 21.68
CA PRO A 2 -2.45 -29.50 21.60
C PRO A 2 -3.20 -30.39 22.60
N ASP A 3 -3.61 -31.56 22.17
CA ASP A 3 -4.13 -32.61 23.02
C ASP A 3 -2.95 -33.49 23.46
N VAL A 4 -2.68 -33.50 24.75
CA VAL A 4 -1.52 -34.19 25.34
C VAL A 4 -2.00 -35.44 26.03
N GLN A 5 -1.58 -36.60 25.54
CA GLN A 5 -1.94 -37.92 26.09
C GLN A 5 -0.68 -38.60 26.64
N PRO A 6 -0.51 -38.68 27.98
CA PRO A 6 0.61 -39.34 28.57
C PRO A 6 0.41 -40.88 28.49
N ASP A 7 1.42 -41.59 27.99
CA ASP A 7 1.53 -43.03 28.03
C ASP A 7 2.43 -43.46 29.15
N ALA A 8 1.83 -43.79 30.29
CA ALA A 8 2.56 -44.17 31.48
C ALA A 8 3.27 -45.56 31.35
N ALA A 9 2.87 -46.39 30.38
CA ALA A 9 3.47 -47.70 30.20
C ALA A 9 4.82 -47.65 29.49
N ASN A 10 4.95 -46.70 28.56
CA ASN A 10 6.18 -46.53 27.76
C ASN A 10 7.02 -45.31 28.17
N GLY A 11 6.55 -44.50 29.15
CA GLY A 11 7.20 -43.30 29.57
C GLY A 11 7.26 -42.20 28.48
N THR A 12 6.33 -42.22 27.51
CA THR A 12 6.23 -41.29 26.42
C THR A 12 4.99 -40.41 26.54
N VAL A 13 4.96 -39.33 25.77
CA VAL A 13 3.82 -38.43 25.69
C VAL A 13 3.43 -38.28 24.22
N ASP A 14 2.22 -38.64 23.87
CA ASP A 14 1.67 -38.39 22.54
C ASP A 14 1.05 -37.01 22.50
N ILE A 15 1.45 -36.21 21.54
CA ILE A 15 0.93 -34.84 21.34
C ILE A 15 0.20 -34.79 20.00
N ASN A 16 -1.13 -34.71 20.06
CA ASN A 16 -1.97 -34.55 18.88
C ASN A 16 -2.22 -33.05 18.59
N TRP A 17 -1.82 -32.62 17.41
CA TRP A 17 -2.07 -31.27 16.93
C TRP A 17 -3.27 -31.27 15.97
N ASN A 18 -4.39 -30.77 16.43
CA ASN A 18 -5.53 -30.52 15.57
C ASN A 18 -5.35 -29.16 14.89
N LEU A 19 -5.00 -29.18 13.62
CA LEU A 19 -4.80 -28.00 12.79
C LEU A 19 -6.01 -27.78 11.89
N GLU A 20 -6.60 -26.61 12.00
CA GLU A 20 -7.64 -26.17 11.09
C GLU A 20 -7.07 -25.15 10.11
N SER A 21 -7.33 -25.35 8.82
CA SER A 21 -6.97 -24.39 7.79
C SER A 21 -7.87 -23.16 7.90
N LYS A 22 -7.30 -21.99 8.19
CA LYS A 22 -8.00 -20.73 8.28
C LYS A 22 -7.61 -19.84 7.10
N ALA A 23 -8.59 -19.22 6.47
CA ALA A 23 -8.33 -18.20 5.45
C ALA A 23 -7.68 -16.97 6.12
N ASN A 24 -6.52 -16.58 5.62
CA ASN A 24 -5.76 -15.43 6.10
C ASN A 24 -5.76 -14.26 5.12
N ASP A 25 -6.44 -14.40 3.99
CA ASP A 25 -6.55 -13.32 3.01
C ASP A 25 -7.39 -12.19 3.59
N GLN A 26 -6.96 -10.96 3.36
CA GLN A 26 -7.56 -9.77 3.94
C GLN A 26 -8.03 -8.84 2.83
N ILE A 27 -9.23 -8.35 2.98
CA ILE A 27 -9.80 -7.29 2.14
C ILE A 27 -10.04 -6.10 3.06
N GLU A 28 -9.40 -4.98 2.75
CA GLU A 28 -9.63 -3.71 3.42
C GLU A 28 -10.33 -2.78 2.44
N PHE A 29 -11.49 -2.29 2.83
CA PHE A 29 -12.25 -1.30 2.09
C PHE A 29 -12.55 -0.12 3.02
N SER A 30 -12.26 1.08 2.56
CA SER A 30 -12.68 2.30 3.22
C SER A 30 -13.21 3.29 2.20
N ALA A 31 -14.28 3.97 2.54
CA ALA A 31 -14.88 5.01 1.72
C ALA A 31 -15.34 6.17 2.60
N GLY A 32 -15.18 7.37 2.08
CA GLY A 32 -15.60 8.59 2.74
C GLY A 32 -15.92 9.69 1.73
N TRP A 33 -16.43 10.79 2.24
CA TRP A 33 -16.70 11.98 1.46
C TRP A 33 -15.93 13.15 2.07
N GLY A 34 -15.12 13.82 1.27
CA GLY A 34 -14.34 14.99 1.67
C GLY A 34 -14.64 16.20 0.78
N GLN A 35 -13.97 17.30 1.04
CA GLN A 35 -14.09 18.52 0.25
C GLN A 35 -13.67 18.32 -1.22
N THR A 36 -12.77 17.38 -1.48
CA THR A 36 -12.26 17.02 -2.80
C THR A 36 -13.10 15.94 -3.51
N GLY A 37 -14.23 15.52 -2.92
CA GLY A 37 -15.11 14.50 -3.44
C GLY A 37 -15.03 13.17 -2.69
N VAL A 38 -15.27 12.08 -3.40
CA VAL A 38 -15.25 10.72 -2.82
C VAL A 38 -13.81 10.30 -2.54
N ILE A 39 -13.57 9.89 -1.31
CA ILE A 39 -12.31 9.29 -0.87
C ILE A 39 -12.55 7.79 -0.73
N GLY A 40 -11.75 6.99 -1.39
CA GLY A 40 -11.87 5.54 -1.34
C GLY A 40 -10.51 4.85 -1.32
N LYS A 41 -10.42 3.75 -0.58
CA LYS A 41 -9.27 2.85 -0.57
C LYS A 41 -9.76 1.41 -0.62
N LEU A 42 -9.15 0.63 -1.49
CA LEU A 42 -9.31 -0.82 -1.55
C LEU A 42 -7.93 -1.45 -1.46
N SER A 43 -7.75 -2.39 -0.55
CA SER A 43 -6.52 -3.16 -0.41
C SER A 43 -6.85 -4.65 -0.28
N LEU A 44 -6.23 -5.45 -1.12
CA LEU A 44 -6.32 -6.90 -1.15
C LEU A 44 -4.98 -7.47 -0.74
N LYS A 45 -4.95 -8.24 0.34
CA LYS A 45 -3.74 -8.90 0.84
C LYS A 45 -3.95 -10.40 0.85
N PHE A 46 -3.19 -11.08 0.01
CA PHE A 46 -3.16 -12.53 -0.09
C PHE A 46 -1.95 -13.04 0.68
N THR A 47 -2.20 -13.76 1.75
CA THR A 47 -1.17 -14.43 2.52
C THR A 47 -1.09 -15.89 2.07
N ASN A 48 0.07 -16.51 2.16
CA ASN A 48 0.30 -17.85 1.63
C ASN A 48 0.23 -17.97 0.09
N PHE A 49 0.47 -16.87 -0.62
CA PHE A 49 0.58 -16.86 -2.08
C PHE A 49 1.76 -17.72 -2.55
N SER A 50 1.65 -18.28 -3.75
CA SER A 50 2.71 -19.04 -4.41
C SER A 50 2.91 -18.58 -5.84
N ILE A 51 4.00 -17.88 -6.11
CA ILE A 51 4.36 -17.49 -7.48
C ILE A 51 4.73 -18.71 -8.34
N ALA A 52 5.31 -19.75 -7.73
CA ALA A 52 5.67 -20.99 -8.43
C ALA A 52 4.43 -21.71 -8.95
N ASN A 53 3.36 -21.75 -8.16
CA ASN A 53 2.11 -22.39 -8.54
C ASN A 53 1.30 -21.56 -9.55
N LEU A 54 1.58 -20.27 -9.70
CA LEU A 54 0.98 -19.46 -10.75
C LEU A 54 1.37 -19.95 -12.16
N PHE A 55 2.59 -20.48 -12.30
CA PHE A 55 3.12 -21.01 -13.57
C PHE A 55 2.99 -22.52 -13.70
N ARG A 56 2.63 -23.22 -12.61
CA ARG A 56 2.33 -24.65 -12.62
C ARG A 56 0.82 -24.85 -12.74
N LYS A 57 0.40 -25.54 -13.76
CA LYS A 57 -1.00 -25.94 -13.93
C LYS A 57 -1.34 -27.01 -12.87
N ASN A 58 -1.71 -26.57 -11.69
CA ASN A 58 -2.07 -27.43 -10.57
C ASN A 58 -3.59 -27.29 -10.34
N ASP A 59 -4.36 -28.31 -10.71
CA ASP A 59 -5.82 -28.30 -10.67
C ASP A 59 -6.40 -28.38 -9.24
N ASN A 60 -5.56 -28.39 -8.19
CA ASN A 60 -5.97 -28.73 -6.82
C ASN A 60 -5.97 -27.56 -5.82
N TYR A 61 -5.73 -26.32 -6.23
CA TYR A 61 -5.81 -25.24 -5.25
C TYR A 61 -7.25 -24.68 -5.12
N ARG A 62 -7.66 -24.46 -3.87
CA ARG A 62 -8.94 -23.85 -3.53
C ARG A 62 -8.72 -22.37 -3.23
N GLY A 63 -9.01 -21.49 -4.18
CA GLY A 63 -8.90 -20.04 -3.98
C GLY A 63 -8.84 -19.26 -5.28
N ILE A 64 -8.87 -17.95 -5.19
CA ILE A 64 -8.79 -17.04 -6.36
C ILE A 64 -7.35 -17.02 -6.91
N LEU A 65 -6.36 -17.09 -6.01
CA LEU A 65 -4.94 -17.09 -6.35
C LEU A 65 -4.27 -18.36 -5.84
N PRO A 66 -3.21 -18.83 -6.53
CA PRO A 66 -2.46 -20.01 -6.10
C PRO A 66 -1.76 -19.78 -4.76
N GLN A 67 -1.85 -20.80 -3.89
CA GLN A 67 -1.35 -20.78 -2.53
C GLN A 67 -0.31 -21.88 -2.30
N GLY A 68 0.47 -21.80 -1.22
CA GLY A 68 1.32 -22.88 -0.74
C GLY A 68 2.73 -22.50 -0.30
N ASP A 69 3.27 -21.34 -0.73
CA ASP A 69 4.67 -20.97 -0.45
C ASP A 69 4.83 -19.94 0.67
N GLY A 70 3.74 -19.55 1.32
CA GLY A 70 3.78 -18.58 2.43
C GLY A 70 4.19 -17.16 2.00
N GLN A 71 4.16 -16.88 0.70
CA GLN A 71 4.44 -15.55 0.15
C GLN A 71 3.25 -14.62 0.38
N THR A 72 3.49 -13.33 0.40
CA THR A 72 2.44 -12.32 0.54
C THR A 72 2.38 -11.45 -0.71
N LEU A 73 1.20 -11.36 -1.31
CA LEU A 73 0.89 -10.44 -2.39
C LEU A 73 -0.12 -9.41 -1.90
N THR A 74 0.19 -8.13 -2.04
CA THR A 74 -0.73 -7.04 -1.69
C THR A 74 -0.96 -6.17 -2.92
N ILE A 75 -2.23 -5.88 -3.21
CA ILE A 75 -2.65 -4.98 -4.28
C ILE A 75 -3.53 -3.92 -3.64
N SER A 76 -3.21 -2.66 -3.84
CA SER A 76 -4.02 -1.57 -3.28
C SER A 76 -4.26 -0.46 -4.28
N GLY A 77 -5.42 0.15 -4.18
CA GLY A 77 -5.82 1.34 -4.92
C GLY A 77 -6.46 2.33 -3.98
N GLN A 78 -6.12 3.59 -4.15
CA GLN A 78 -6.67 4.70 -3.39
C GLN A 78 -7.04 5.83 -4.33
N THR A 79 -8.18 6.46 -4.05
CA THR A 79 -8.59 7.68 -4.74
C THR A 79 -9.02 8.73 -3.72
N ASN A 80 -8.76 9.99 -4.03
CA ASN A 80 -9.26 11.12 -3.28
C ASN A 80 -9.87 12.12 -4.27
N GLY A 81 -11.16 11.87 -4.58
CA GLY A 81 -11.84 12.57 -5.65
C GLY A 81 -11.17 12.37 -7.01
N SER A 82 -11.20 13.40 -7.84
CA SER A 82 -10.55 13.40 -9.16
C SER A 82 -9.08 13.86 -9.12
N TYR A 83 -8.63 14.42 -7.98
CA TYR A 83 -7.34 15.07 -7.93
C TYR A 83 -6.17 14.15 -7.53
N TYR A 84 -6.45 13.05 -6.83
CA TYR A 84 -5.42 12.11 -6.43
C TYR A 84 -5.85 10.67 -6.63
N GLN A 85 -5.01 9.91 -7.28
CA GLN A 85 -5.16 8.47 -7.44
C GLN A 85 -3.81 7.79 -7.20
N SER A 86 -3.83 6.64 -6.55
CA SER A 86 -2.63 5.86 -6.28
C SER A 86 -2.94 4.38 -6.38
N TYR A 87 -2.04 3.65 -7.01
CA TYR A 87 -2.11 2.20 -7.17
C TYR A 87 -0.78 1.61 -6.76
N SER A 88 -0.81 0.52 -6.02
CA SER A 88 0.41 -0.18 -5.63
C SER A 88 0.25 -1.69 -5.64
N VAL A 89 1.34 -2.36 -5.94
CA VAL A 89 1.47 -3.81 -5.87
C VAL A 89 2.75 -4.11 -5.10
N SER A 90 2.67 -4.99 -4.12
CA SER A 90 3.83 -5.46 -3.37
C SER A 90 3.82 -6.98 -3.22
N PHE A 91 4.98 -7.56 -3.36
CA PHE A 91 5.23 -8.98 -3.19
C PHE A 91 6.33 -9.18 -2.16
N PHE A 92 6.13 -10.12 -1.25
CA PHE A 92 7.09 -10.46 -0.20
C PHE A 92 7.23 -11.98 -0.11
N ASP A 93 8.46 -12.44 -0.19
CA ASP A 93 8.84 -13.85 0.00
C ASP A 93 9.75 -13.97 1.23
N PRO A 94 9.32 -14.61 2.33
CA PRO A 94 10.13 -14.78 3.54
C PRO A 94 11.21 -15.86 3.40
N TRP A 95 11.10 -16.74 2.38
CA TRP A 95 12.00 -17.88 2.15
C TRP A 95 12.60 -17.92 0.75
N PHE A 96 12.97 -16.77 0.24
CA PHE A 96 13.53 -16.66 -1.09
C PHE A 96 14.73 -17.59 -1.31
N GLY A 97 14.60 -18.47 -2.31
CA GLY A 97 15.59 -19.51 -2.60
C GLY A 97 15.41 -20.81 -1.79
N GLY A 98 14.41 -20.94 -0.94
CA GLY A 98 13.92 -22.20 -0.36
C GLY A 98 14.81 -22.89 0.69
N LYS A 99 16.00 -22.38 0.98
CA LYS A 99 16.96 -23.06 1.87
C LYS A 99 17.19 -22.39 3.22
N ARG A 100 16.81 -21.14 3.38
CA ARG A 100 17.05 -20.33 4.58
C ARG A 100 16.08 -19.15 4.62
N PRO A 101 15.89 -18.54 5.81
CA PRO A 101 15.11 -17.32 5.94
C PRO A 101 15.83 -16.13 5.31
N ASN A 102 15.87 -16.10 3.99
CA ASN A 102 16.25 -14.95 3.21
C ASN A 102 14.96 -14.32 2.72
N SER A 103 14.66 -13.12 3.15
CA SER A 103 13.49 -12.41 2.66
C SER A 103 13.80 -11.67 1.36
N PHE A 104 12.84 -11.64 0.48
CA PHE A 104 12.87 -10.83 -0.72
C PHE A 104 11.56 -10.07 -0.86
N SER A 105 11.63 -8.80 -1.19
CA SER A 105 10.46 -7.97 -1.45
C SER A 105 10.62 -7.18 -2.73
N VAL A 106 9.51 -7.05 -3.42
CA VAL A 106 9.40 -6.18 -4.59
C VAL A 106 8.12 -5.37 -4.43
N SER A 107 8.20 -4.07 -4.62
CA SER A 107 7.01 -3.23 -4.67
C SER A 107 7.09 -2.23 -5.81
N ALA A 108 5.95 -1.98 -6.43
CA ALA A 108 5.79 -0.96 -7.45
C ALA A 108 4.56 -0.12 -7.12
N PHE A 109 4.66 1.17 -7.34
CA PHE A 109 3.52 2.06 -7.20
C PHE A 109 3.47 3.09 -8.32
N TYR A 110 2.28 3.53 -8.60
CA TYR A 110 1.96 4.64 -9.48
C TYR A 110 1.00 5.57 -8.76
N SER A 111 1.28 6.85 -8.78
CA SER A 111 0.34 7.85 -8.31
C SER A 111 0.25 9.01 -9.29
N VAL A 112 -0.93 9.60 -9.37
CA VAL A 112 -1.19 10.81 -10.12
C VAL A 112 -1.91 11.79 -9.22
N GLN A 113 -1.44 13.02 -9.22
CA GLN A 113 -2.05 14.16 -8.57
C GLN A 113 -2.25 15.25 -9.60
N THR A 114 -3.49 15.70 -9.75
CA THR A 114 -3.86 16.83 -10.59
C THR A 114 -3.98 18.10 -9.75
N ASP A 115 -4.12 19.23 -10.41
CA ASP A 115 -4.40 20.49 -9.69
C ASP A 115 -5.77 20.43 -9.01
N ILE A 116 -5.92 21.16 -7.90
CA ILE A 116 -7.17 21.21 -7.14
C ILE A 116 -8.08 22.23 -7.78
N SER A 117 -9.35 21.84 -8.02
CA SER A 117 -10.37 22.72 -8.59
C SER A 117 -10.49 24.05 -7.81
N SER A 118 -10.72 25.15 -8.53
CA SER A 118 -11.01 26.48 -7.96
C SER A 118 -12.14 26.46 -6.92
N ASN A 119 -13.09 25.55 -7.07
CA ASN A 119 -14.17 25.33 -6.09
C ASN A 119 -13.66 24.93 -4.70
N TYR A 120 -12.48 24.36 -4.60
CA TYR A 120 -11.85 24.04 -3.32
C TYR A 120 -11.42 25.30 -2.58
N TYR A 121 -10.86 26.27 -3.29
CA TYR A 121 -10.40 27.55 -2.72
C TYR A 121 -11.56 28.52 -2.47
N ASN A 122 -12.63 28.41 -3.25
CA ASN A 122 -13.84 29.24 -3.10
C ASN A 122 -14.88 28.64 -2.15
N SER A 123 -14.57 27.55 -1.44
CA SER A 123 -15.52 27.01 -0.46
C SER A 123 -15.84 28.08 0.59
N ALA A 124 -17.12 28.20 0.91
CA ALA A 124 -17.65 29.16 1.90
C ALA A 124 -16.92 29.11 3.26
N TYR A 125 -16.26 27.99 3.55
CA TYR A 125 -15.48 27.77 4.76
C TYR A 125 -14.20 28.62 4.78
N MET A 126 -13.46 28.68 3.67
CA MET A 126 -12.26 29.51 3.58
C MET A 126 -12.61 31.00 3.59
N ASN A 127 -13.67 31.39 2.88
CA ASN A 127 -14.16 32.77 2.90
C ASN A 127 -14.61 33.22 4.29
N ASN A 128 -15.32 32.37 5.06
CA ASN A 128 -15.74 32.70 6.41
C ASN A 128 -14.56 32.76 7.41
N TYR A 129 -13.59 31.89 7.28
CA TYR A 129 -12.43 31.86 8.16
C TYR A 129 -11.59 33.14 8.03
N TRP A 130 -11.32 33.57 6.81
CA TRP A 130 -10.55 34.78 6.55
C TRP A 130 -11.31 36.07 6.83
N ASN A 131 -12.62 36.13 6.57
CA ASN A 131 -13.46 37.28 6.93
C ASN A 131 -13.57 37.48 8.44
N TYR A 132 -13.54 36.41 9.22
CA TYR A 132 -13.57 36.49 10.68
C TYR A 132 -12.25 37.02 11.27
N TYR A 133 -11.11 36.64 10.68
CA TYR A 133 -9.79 37.02 11.20
C TYR A 133 -9.27 38.35 10.67
N SER A 134 -9.65 38.78 9.48
CA SER A 134 -8.95 39.93 8.83
C SER A 134 -9.59 41.29 9.09
N GLY A 135 -10.86 41.39 9.50
CA GLY A 135 -11.54 42.70 9.69
C GLY A 135 -11.45 43.65 8.48
N TYR A 136 -10.75 43.23 7.42
CA TYR A 136 -10.43 43.98 6.21
C TYR A 136 -10.93 43.28 4.96
N GLY A 137 -12.24 43.01 4.91
CA GLY A 137 -12.86 42.20 3.87
C GLY A 137 -12.78 42.70 2.42
N SER A 138 -12.24 43.89 2.15
CA SER A 138 -12.26 44.43 0.80
C SER A 138 -10.96 44.24 0.01
N TYR A 139 -9.82 44.07 0.67
CA TYR A 139 -8.54 43.91 -0.02
C TYR A 139 -8.27 42.48 -0.48
N TYR A 140 -8.82 41.48 0.20
CA TYR A 140 -8.54 40.09 -0.08
C TYR A 140 -9.44 39.47 -1.19
N ASN A 141 -10.64 40.00 -1.41
CA ASN A 141 -11.51 39.54 -2.50
C ASN A 141 -10.88 39.77 -3.89
N ASN A 142 -10.07 40.82 -4.07
CA ASN A 142 -9.36 41.03 -5.34
C ASN A 142 -8.16 40.09 -5.53
N TYR A 143 -7.58 39.58 -4.47
CA TYR A 143 -6.44 38.67 -4.55
C TYR A 143 -6.90 37.25 -4.91
N TYR A 144 -8.05 36.82 -4.41
CA TYR A 144 -8.60 35.47 -4.68
C TYR A 144 -9.25 35.38 -6.07
N ASN A 145 -9.83 36.43 -6.58
CA ASN A 145 -10.36 36.45 -7.96
C ASN A 145 -9.25 36.33 -9.02
N ASN A 146 -8.00 36.67 -8.68
CA ASN A 146 -6.87 36.39 -9.56
C ASN A 146 -6.37 34.96 -9.52
N TYR A 147 -6.67 34.19 -8.48
CA TYR A 147 -6.30 32.76 -8.41
C TYR A 147 -7.22 31.87 -9.24
N GLU A 148 -8.46 32.27 -9.53
CA GLU A 148 -9.35 31.54 -10.46
C GLU A 148 -8.75 31.45 -11.88
N SER A 149 -7.89 32.39 -12.25
CA SER A 149 -7.22 32.44 -13.55
C SER A 149 -6.07 31.44 -13.71
N TYR A 150 -5.63 30.75 -12.63
CA TYR A 150 -4.48 29.86 -12.65
C TYR A 150 -4.83 28.37 -12.48
N TYR A 151 -6.11 28.03 -12.30
CA TYR A 151 -6.51 26.63 -12.29
C TYR A 151 -6.38 26.05 -13.68
N ASP A 152 -5.46 25.14 -13.83
CA ASP A 152 -5.25 24.38 -15.07
C ASP A 152 -5.54 22.91 -14.80
N PRO A 153 -6.66 22.36 -15.29
CA PRO A 153 -7.02 20.98 -15.08
C PRO A 153 -6.03 19.99 -15.72
N ASP A 154 -5.21 20.47 -16.67
CA ASP A 154 -4.23 19.65 -17.36
C ASP A 154 -2.92 19.49 -16.58
N LYS A 155 -2.72 20.30 -15.52
CA LYS A 155 -1.57 20.16 -14.62
C LYS A 155 -1.64 18.85 -13.86
N SER A 156 -0.59 18.06 -13.96
CA SER A 156 -0.50 16.81 -13.20
C SER A 156 0.93 16.49 -12.79
N ILE A 157 1.05 15.89 -11.62
CA ILE A 157 2.28 15.27 -11.13
C ILE A 157 2.04 13.77 -11.14
N GLN A 158 2.81 13.06 -11.93
CA GLN A 158 2.79 11.60 -11.96
C GLN A 158 4.05 11.08 -11.29
N MET A 159 3.91 10.09 -10.45
CA MET A 159 5.03 9.47 -9.76
C MET A 159 4.98 7.96 -9.95
N TYR A 160 6.10 7.41 -10.36
CA TYR A 160 6.33 5.98 -10.48
C TYR A 160 7.42 5.59 -9.50
N GLY A 161 7.21 4.53 -8.78
CA GLY A 161 8.20 4.00 -7.85
C GLY A 161 8.35 2.50 -7.98
N LEU A 162 9.59 2.04 -7.82
CA LEU A 162 9.96 0.64 -7.74
C LEU A 162 10.92 0.48 -6.58
N SER A 163 10.64 -0.49 -5.70
CA SER A 163 11.52 -0.85 -4.58
C SER A 163 11.84 -2.34 -4.63
N LEU A 164 13.09 -2.66 -4.37
CA LEU A 164 13.60 -4.03 -4.23
C LEU A 164 14.24 -4.15 -2.86
N GLY A 165 13.72 -5.03 -2.03
CA GLY A 165 14.24 -5.31 -0.71
C GLY A 165 14.79 -6.73 -0.61
N TRP A 166 15.87 -6.88 0.13
CA TRP A 166 16.47 -8.16 0.42
C TRP A 166 16.91 -8.22 1.88
N GLY A 167 16.62 -9.31 2.56
CA GLY A 167 17.00 -9.53 3.94
C GLY A 167 17.61 -10.92 4.14
N LYS A 168 18.63 -10.99 4.97
CA LYS A 168 19.30 -12.23 5.31
C LYS A 168 19.63 -12.30 6.78
N ARG A 169 19.33 -13.44 7.40
CA ARG A 169 19.82 -13.76 8.73
C ARG A 169 21.27 -14.22 8.64
N LEU A 170 22.15 -13.54 9.35
CA LEU A 170 23.56 -13.86 9.35
C LEU A 170 23.82 -15.08 10.25
N ARG A 171 24.93 -15.76 10.00
CA ARG A 171 25.43 -16.86 10.85
C ARG A 171 26.57 -16.43 11.75
N TRP A 172 27.21 -15.35 11.41
CA TRP A 172 28.33 -14.79 12.15
C TRP A 172 28.09 -13.32 12.42
N PRO A 173 28.35 -12.83 13.63
CA PRO A 173 28.95 -13.55 14.77
C PRO A 173 28.01 -14.54 15.44
N ASP A 174 26.69 -14.43 15.30
CA ASP A 174 25.66 -15.35 15.77
C ASP A 174 24.34 -15.21 14.98
N ASP A 175 23.35 -16.06 15.28
CA ASP A 175 22.07 -16.12 14.58
C ASP A 175 21.11 -14.96 14.87
N TYR A 176 21.47 -14.02 15.76
CA TYR A 176 20.61 -12.89 16.12
C TYR A 176 20.72 -11.71 15.15
N PHE A 177 21.81 -11.65 14.36
CA PHE A 177 22.02 -10.57 13.42
C PHE A 177 21.26 -10.80 12.10
N THR A 178 20.57 -9.75 11.64
CA THR A 178 19.95 -9.70 10.33
C THR A 178 20.54 -8.55 9.51
N LEU A 179 20.86 -8.82 8.25
CA LEU A 179 21.25 -7.82 7.28
C LEU A 179 20.09 -7.59 6.34
N SER A 180 19.71 -6.33 6.14
CA SER A 180 18.72 -5.93 5.14
C SER A 180 19.25 -4.83 4.26
N ALA A 181 18.91 -4.88 2.99
CA ALA A 181 19.21 -3.87 2.01
C ALA A 181 17.97 -3.59 1.17
N GLU A 182 17.74 -2.33 0.87
CA GLU A 182 16.65 -1.90 0.01
C GLU A 182 17.19 -0.93 -1.04
N LEU A 183 16.79 -1.15 -2.28
CA LEU A 183 17.03 -0.26 -3.40
C LEU A 183 15.70 0.28 -3.88
N SER A 184 15.54 1.59 -3.87
CA SER A 184 14.34 2.25 -4.37
C SER A 184 14.68 3.21 -5.52
N PHE A 185 13.79 3.22 -6.51
CA PHE A 185 13.83 4.13 -7.64
C PHE A 185 12.49 4.85 -7.73
N GLN A 186 12.55 6.17 -7.89
CA GLN A 186 11.35 6.99 -8.08
C GLN A 186 11.56 7.93 -9.26
N ARG A 187 10.52 8.08 -10.07
CA ARG A 187 10.48 9.01 -11.19
C ARG A 187 9.25 9.89 -11.07
N PHE A 188 9.49 11.18 -11.16
CA PHE A 188 8.46 12.21 -11.21
C PHE A 188 8.32 12.72 -12.64
N ILE A 189 7.09 12.85 -13.10
CA ILE A 189 6.75 13.47 -14.37
C ILE A 189 5.79 14.61 -14.06
N LEU A 190 6.22 15.82 -14.34
CA LEU A 190 5.44 17.04 -14.16
C LEU A 190 4.92 17.46 -15.53
N LYS A 191 3.61 17.65 -15.63
CA LYS A 191 2.97 18.14 -16.84
C LYS A 191 2.40 19.53 -16.54
N ASP A 192 2.75 20.50 -17.38
CA ASP A 192 2.26 21.90 -17.35
C ASP A 192 2.55 22.68 -16.07
N TRP A 193 3.58 22.30 -15.32
CA TRP A 193 4.09 23.02 -14.15
C TRP A 193 5.23 23.99 -14.52
N SER A 194 4.98 24.91 -15.43
CA SER A 194 6.01 25.81 -15.98
C SER A 194 6.60 26.84 -15.00
N TYR A 195 6.09 26.94 -13.78
CA TYR A 195 6.49 27.96 -12.79
C TYR A 195 7.20 27.40 -11.55
N LEU A 196 7.55 26.12 -11.52
CA LEU A 196 8.25 25.52 -10.37
C LEU A 196 9.77 25.44 -10.54
N TYR A 197 10.31 25.89 -11.70
CA TYR A 197 11.75 25.89 -11.99
C TYR A 197 12.14 27.13 -12.80
#